data_3effb3c8553d0b0243dfbc8472821e3a
#
_entry.id   3effb3c8553d0b0243dfbc8472821e3a
#
_cell.length_a   1.000
_cell.length_b   1.000
_cell.length_c   1.000
_cell.angle_alpha   90.00
_cell.angle_beta   90.00
_cell.angle_gamma   90.00
#
_symmetry.space_group_name_H-M   'P 1'
#
loop_
_entity.id
_entity.type
_entity.pdbx_description
1 polymer ?
#
loop_
_entity_poly.entity_id
_entity_poly.type
_entity_poly.pdbx_seq_one_letter_code
_entity_poly.pdbx_strand_id
1 'polypeptide(L)'
;MLYFLGIGAQKAGTTWLYQSLQLHHRLGFPTKKEVHFWDRHRDRGIEWYRKQFSEDDDRLHGDITPAYAMLEPKVIREIRQEFPSLRLIYILRNPIERAWSHAKMDLRRRGLPLDDAPDGYFWQHFRHKHSLTMGDAEGCLRRWRGVFPAEQLLTLRFEDLCHHPRDLLRRCCDHLGIDDIYRDQTLPSPCNISPGPLPPMLFEDLYTLYRESIVSLSAYLGEDLSEWLAPPPA
;
A
#
# COMPACT_ATOMS: atom_id res chain seq x y z
N MET A 1 20.29 8.06 -5.66
CA MET A 1 19.22 9.08 -5.37
C MET A 1 17.85 8.40 -5.35
N LEU A 2 16.90 8.85 -4.49
CA LEU A 2 15.53 8.32 -4.46
C LEU A 2 14.82 8.54 -5.80
N TYR A 3 14.23 7.48 -6.35
CA TYR A 3 13.59 7.48 -7.67
C TYR A 3 12.08 7.13 -7.60
N PHE A 4 11.69 6.28 -6.66
CA PHE A 4 10.28 5.92 -6.50
C PHE A 4 9.85 5.73 -5.04
N LEU A 5 8.55 5.90 -4.78
CA LEU A 5 7.89 5.57 -3.51
C LEU A 5 6.75 4.58 -3.70
N GLY A 6 6.73 3.54 -2.89
CA GLY A 6 5.55 2.72 -2.67
C GLY A 6 4.75 3.29 -1.50
N ILE A 7 3.72 4.08 -1.81
CA ILE A 7 3.01 4.91 -0.81
C ILE A 7 1.90 4.18 -0.06
N GLY A 8 1.52 2.96 -0.48
CA GLY A 8 0.42 2.19 0.15
C GLY A 8 -0.22 1.20 -0.80
N ALA A 9 -1.38 0.66 -0.41
CA ALA A 9 -1.98 0.80 0.91
C ALA A 9 -1.40 -0.20 1.91
N GLN A 10 -1.52 0.10 3.19
CA GLN A 10 -1.18 -0.88 4.22
C GLN A 10 -2.12 -2.10 4.09
N LYS A 11 -1.57 -3.31 4.20
CA LYS A 11 -2.29 -4.59 4.01
C LYS A 11 -2.75 -4.87 2.57
N ALA A 12 -2.14 -4.21 1.58
CA ALA A 12 -2.38 -4.42 0.16
C ALA A 12 -1.19 -5.11 -0.56
N GLY A 13 -0.39 -5.92 0.12
CA GLY A 13 0.69 -6.68 -0.52
C GLY A 13 2.00 -5.92 -0.72
N THR A 14 2.21 -4.76 -0.10
CA THR A 14 3.43 -3.96 -0.26
C THR A 14 4.72 -4.67 0.19
N THR A 15 4.63 -5.68 1.07
CA THR A 15 5.78 -6.51 1.42
C THR A 15 6.16 -7.46 0.28
N TRP A 16 5.18 -8.05 -0.37
CA TRP A 16 5.39 -8.86 -1.55
C TRP A 16 5.98 -8.01 -2.69
N LEU A 17 5.41 -6.83 -2.95
CA LEU A 17 5.94 -5.90 -3.95
C LEU A 17 7.42 -5.56 -3.67
N TYR A 18 7.74 -5.22 -2.43
CA TYR A 18 9.12 -4.94 -2.01
C TYR A 18 10.05 -6.11 -2.30
N GLN A 19 9.69 -7.31 -1.87
CA GLN A 19 10.49 -8.52 -2.07
C GLN A 19 10.66 -8.87 -3.56
N SER A 20 9.61 -8.70 -4.36
CA SER A 20 9.67 -8.92 -5.80
C SER A 20 10.56 -7.91 -6.50
N LEU A 21 10.41 -6.62 -6.19
CA LEU A 21 11.23 -5.57 -6.78
C LEU A 21 12.71 -5.67 -6.37
N GLN A 22 13.02 -6.23 -5.19
CA GLN A 22 14.41 -6.49 -4.78
C GLN A 22 15.14 -7.52 -5.68
N LEU A 23 14.41 -8.36 -6.42
CA LEU A 23 15.02 -9.29 -7.37
C LEU A 23 15.61 -8.57 -8.60
N HIS A 24 15.23 -7.31 -8.81
CA HIS A 24 15.67 -6.54 -9.97
C HIS A 24 17.01 -5.86 -9.72
N HIS A 25 18.03 -6.23 -10.50
CA HIS A 25 19.41 -5.76 -10.33
C HIS A 25 19.58 -4.23 -10.45
N ARG A 26 18.69 -3.53 -11.19
CA ARG A 26 18.70 -2.07 -11.34
C ARG A 26 17.98 -1.33 -10.20
N LEU A 27 17.34 -2.03 -9.28
CA LEU A 27 16.63 -1.40 -8.17
C LEU A 27 17.43 -1.50 -6.88
N GLY A 28 17.47 -0.42 -6.11
CA GLY A 28 18.08 -0.33 -4.80
C GLY A 28 17.05 0.01 -3.72
N PHE A 29 17.31 -0.45 -2.50
CA PHE A 29 16.42 -0.21 -1.37
C PHE A 29 17.23 0.10 -0.12
N PRO A 30 16.66 0.82 0.85
CA PRO A 30 17.23 0.96 2.17
C PRO A 30 17.42 -0.39 2.86
N THR A 31 18.33 -0.46 3.82
CA THR A 31 18.57 -1.68 4.62
C THR A 31 17.30 -2.18 5.30
N LYS A 32 16.41 -1.29 5.70
CA LYS A 32 15.11 -1.63 6.28
C LYS A 32 13.99 -1.21 5.34
N LYS A 33 13.05 -2.11 5.09
CA LYS A 33 11.76 -1.74 4.52
C LYS A 33 11.05 -0.76 5.46
N GLU A 34 10.33 0.22 4.89
CA GLU A 34 9.57 1.25 5.61
C GLU A 34 10.47 2.21 6.39
N VAL A 35 11.09 3.15 5.69
CA VAL A 35 11.98 4.17 6.29
C VAL A 35 11.22 5.10 7.23
N HIS A 36 9.94 5.34 6.99
CA HIS A 36 9.09 6.20 7.81
C HIS A 36 9.63 7.63 7.97
N PHE A 37 10.39 8.14 7.00
CA PHE A 37 10.91 9.50 7.10
C PHE A 37 9.78 10.52 7.08
N TRP A 38 8.93 10.50 6.08
CA TRP A 38 7.92 11.54 5.84
C TRP A 38 6.78 11.57 6.85
N ASP A 39 6.53 10.46 7.57
CA ASP A 39 5.47 10.36 8.59
C ASP A 39 5.97 10.39 10.03
N ARG A 40 7.24 10.01 10.30
CA ARG A 40 7.74 9.88 11.69
C ARG A 40 9.09 10.50 11.97
N HIS A 41 9.98 10.60 10.98
CA HIS A 41 11.39 10.92 11.20
C HIS A 41 11.84 12.20 10.46
N ARG A 42 10.91 13.11 10.15
CA ARG A 42 11.22 14.38 9.46
C ARG A 42 12.14 15.28 10.28
N ASP A 43 12.09 15.18 11.60
CA ASP A 43 12.98 15.85 12.53
C ASP A 43 14.46 15.54 12.32
N ARG A 44 14.78 14.40 11.67
CA ARG A 44 16.16 14.00 11.33
C ARG A 44 16.75 14.77 10.14
N GLY A 45 15.92 15.52 9.43
CA GLY A 45 16.34 16.27 8.24
C GLY A 45 16.51 15.43 6.97
N ILE A 46 16.41 16.10 5.81
CA ILE A 46 16.40 15.45 4.49
C ILE A 46 17.72 14.72 4.17
N GLU A 47 18.84 15.22 4.67
CA GLU A 47 20.15 14.59 4.47
C GLU A 47 20.24 13.23 5.17
N TRP A 48 19.58 13.05 6.32
CA TRP A 48 19.46 11.75 6.94
C TRP A 48 18.68 10.77 6.06
N TYR A 49 17.60 11.25 5.42
CA TYR A 49 16.80 10.42 4.53
C TYR A 49 17.59 10.02 3.27
N ARG A 50 18.31 10.96 2.66
CA ARG A 50 19.15 10.68 1.49
C ARG A 50 20.20 9.61 1.78
N LYS A 51 20.81 9.64 2.97
CA LYS A 51 21.80 8.65 3.42
C LYS A 51 21.25 7.23 3.62
N GLN A 52 19.91 7.02 3.57
CA GLN A 52 19.34 5.67 3.58
C GLN A 52 19.53 4.96 2.23
N PHE A 53 19.92 5.68 1.19
CA PHE A 53 20.11 5.18 -0.16
C PHE A 53 21.60 5.25 -0.51
N SER A 54 22.12 4.20 -1.18
CA SER A 54 23.52 4.22 -1.61
C SER A 54 23.74 5.34 -2.64
N GLU A 55 24.86 6.03 -2.50
CA GLU A 55 25.32 7.04 -3.48
C GLU A 55 26.30 6.43 -4.49
N ASP A 56 26.82 5.23 -4.20
CA ASP A 56 27.94 4.61 -4.93
C ASP A 56 27.47 3.61 -6.01
N ASP A 57 26.19 3.58 -6.33
CA ASP A 57 25.66 2.69 -7.36
C ASP A 57 24.67 3.39 -8.30
N ASP A 58 24.59 2.91 -9.54
CA ASP A 58 23.70 3.43 -10.59
C ASP A 58 22.25 2.91 -10.48
N ARG A 59 21.87 2.31 -9.33
CA ARG A 59 20.52 1.77 -9.13
C ARG A 59 19.49 2.86 -8.89
N LEU A 60 18.28 2.57 -9.33
CA LEU A 60 17.09 3.38 -9.04
C LEU A 60 16.57 3.02 -7.64
N HIS A 61 16.74 3.91 -6.69
CA HIS A 61 16.38 3.62 -5.30
C HIS A 61 14.91 3.89 -5.00
N GLY A 62 14.31 3.00 -4.21
CA GLY A 62 12.93 3.11 -3.76
C GLY A 62 12.74 2.97 -2.26
N ASP A 63 11.75 3.70 -1.71
CA ASP A 63 11.23 3.50 -0.35
C ASP A 63 9.78 3.04 -0.43
N ILE A 64 9.47 1.89 0.17
CA ILE A 64 8.11 1.36 0.24
C ILE A 64 7.62 1.47 1.68
N THR A 65 6.95 2.57 1.99
CA THR A 65 6.38 2.89 3.30
C THR A 65 4.86 3.13 3.17
N PRO A 66 4.01 2.13 3.45
CA PRO A 66 2.56 2.24 3.24
C PRO A 66 1.86 3.33 4.06
N ALA A 67 2.50 3.80 5.12
CA ALA A 67 1.99 4.91 5.93
C ALA A 67 1.94 6.24 5.17
N TYR A 68 2.68 6.37 4.06
CA TYR A 68 2.67 7.58 3.25
C TYR A 68 1.32 7.82 2.54
N ALA A 69 0.46 6.80 2.46
CA ALA A 69 -0.92 6.98 2.03
C ALA A 69 -1.69 8.03 2.84
N MET A 70 -1.31 8.23 4.11
CA MET A 70 -2.00 9.16 5.03
C MET A 70 -1.37 10.57 5.09
N LEU A 71 -0.32 10.84 4.32
CA LEU A 71 0.38 12.12 4.39
C LEU A 71 -0.54 13.28 4.02
N GLU A 72 -0.37 14.35 4.76
CA GLU A 72 -1.05 15.62 4.50
C GLU A 72 -0.53 16.29 3.21
N PRO A 73 -1.36 17.03 2.47
CA PRO A 73 -0.97 17.68 1.23
C PRO A 73 0.26 18.57 1.35
N LYS A 74 0.50 19.16 2.52
CA LYS A 74 1.70 19.97 2.79
C LYS A 74 2.97 19.11 2.67
N VAL A 75 2.99 17.94 3.29
CA VAL A 75 4.14 17.03 3.25
C VAL A 75 4.34 16.49 1.84
N ILE A 76 3.25 16.16 1.13
CA ILE A 76 3.34 15.69 -0.26
C ILE A 76 3.95 16.77 -1.16
N ARG A 77 3.63 18.06 -0.96
CA ARG A 77 4.28 19.16 -1.69
C ARG A 77 5.77 19.27 -1.39
N GLU A 78 6.18 19.08 -0.15
CA GLU A 78 7.60 19.03 0.22
C GLU A 78 8.32 17.89 -0.50
N ILE A 79 7.71 16.69 -0.56
CA ILE A 79 8.24 15.56 -1.34
C ILE A 79 8.41 15.93 -2.81
N ARG A 80 7.42 16.61 -3.40
CA ARG A 80 7.46 17.03 -4.80
C ARG A 80 8.57 18.05 -5.07
N GLN A 81 8.83 18.95 -4.13
CA GLN A 81 9.91 19.94 -4.22
C GLN A 81 11.29 19.27 -4.17
N GLU A 82 11.46 18.30 -3.25
CA GLU A 82 12.74 17.58 -3.08
C GLU A 82 13.00 16.57 -4.21
N PHE A 83 11.95 15.95 -4.75
CA PHE A 83 12.03 14.87 -5.74
C PHE A 83 11.02 15.08 -6.87
N PRO A 84 11.22 16.06 -7.76
CA PRO A 84 10.23 16.42 -8.78
C PRO A 84 9.95 15.34 -9.82
N SER A 85 10.89 14.43 -10.08
CA SER A 85 10.74 13.33 -11.04
C SER A 85 10.32 12.00 -10.40
N LEU A 86 9.94 12.03 -9.13
CA LEU A 86 9.62 10.83 -8.34
C LEU A 86 8.46 10.03 -8.97
N ARG A 87 8.63 8.72 -9.06
CA ARG A 87 7.58 7.78 -9.45
C ARG A 87 6.89 7.23 -8.20
N LEU A 88 5.57 7.10 -8.26
CA LEU A 88 4.74 6.67 -7.14
C LEU A 88 4.01 5.39 -7.50
N ILE A 89 3.95 4.45 -6.55
CA ILE A 89 3.21 3.19 -6.71
C ILE A 89 2.23 3.08 -5.53
N TYR A 90 0.96 2.86 -5.84
CA TYR A 90 -0.09 2.61 -4.87
C TYR A 90 -0.83 1.33 -5.21
N ILE A 91 -0.94 0.40 -4.27
CA ILE A 91 -1.73 -0.81 -4.44
C ILE A 91 -3.08 -0.61 -3.77
N LEU A 92 -4.11 -0.58 -4.58
CA LEU A 92 -5.51 -0.49 -4.18
C LEU A 92 -5.99 -1.86 -3.70
N ARG A 93 -6.75 -1.91 -2.63
CA ARG A 93 -7.38 -3.13 -2.11
C ARG A 93 -8.77 -2.82 -1.58
N ASN A 94 -9.68 -3.77 -1.71
CA ASN A 94 -11.00 -3.72 -1.06
C ASN A 94 -10.85 -3.29 0.42
N PRO A 95 -11.44 -2.15 0.85
CA PRO A 95 -11.25 -1.62 2.20
C PRO A 95 -11.85 -2.52 3.29
N ILE A 96 -12.85 -3.33 2.97
CA ILE A 96 -13.43 -4.34 3.86
C ILE A 96 -12.39 -5.40 4.21
N GLU A 97 -11.79 -6.02 3.19
CA GLU A 97 -10.74 -7.03 3.38
C GLU A 97 -9.47 -6.45 4.00
N ARG A 98 -9.12 -5.21 3.62
CA ARG A 98 -7.98 -4.50 4.19
C ARG A 98 -8.17 -4.31 5.70
N ALA A 99 -9.36 -3.83 6.12
CA ALA A 99 -9.68 -3.60 7.53
C ALA A 99 -9.63 -4.91 8.33
N TRP A 100 -10.19 -5.99 7.81
CA TRP A 100 -10.09 -7.32 8.40
C TRP A 100 -8.64 -7.80 8.53
N SER A 101 -7.86 -7.68 7.45
CA SER A 101 -6.43 -8.03 7.47
C SER A 101 -5.63 -7.19 8.47
N HIS A 102 -6.02 -5.92 8.68
CA HIS A 102 -5.38 -5.02 9.64
C HIS A 102 -5.71 -5.42 11.09
N ALA A 103 -6.96 -5.72 11.38
CA ALA A 103 -7.40 -6.18 12.71
C ALA A 103 -6.66 -7.47 13.12
N LYS A 104 -6.58 -8.46 12.21
CA LYS A 104 -5.81 -9.69 12.45
C LYS A 104 -4.32 -9.43 12.69
N MET A 105 -3.73 -8.47 11.99
CA MET A 105 -2.33 -8.08 12.21
C MET A 105 -2.13 -7.45 13.59
N ASP A 106 -3.05 -6.60 14.02
CA ASP A 106 -2.97 -5.93 15.32
C ASP A 106 -3.08 -6.94 16.48
N LEU A 107 -4.06 -7.88 16.41
CA LEU A 107 -4.16 -8.98 17.38
C LEU A 107 -2.86 -9.78 17.46
N ARG A 108 -2.28 -10.17 16.33
CA ARG A 108 -1.01 -10.91 16.30
C ARG A 108 0.14 -10.12 16.94
N ARG A 109 0.21 -8.81 16.72
CA ARG A 109 1.21 -7.93 17.36
C ARG A 109 1.05 -7.86 18.88
N ARG A 110 -0.17 -8.05 19.37
CA ARG A 110 -0.48 -8.16 20.81
C ARG A 110 -0.29 -9.57 21.36
N GLY A 111 0.08 -10.54 20.53
CA GLY A 111 0.24 -11.94 20.93
C GLY A 111 -1.09 -12.66 21.19
N LEU A 112 -2.20 -12.12 20.67
CA LEU A 112 -3.54 -12.67 20.86
C LEU A 112 -3.97 -13.50 19.66
N PRO A 113 -4.43 -14.77 19.85
CA PRO A 113 -5.15 -15.54 18.85
C PRO A 113 -6.43 -14.83 18.41
N LEU A 114 -6.94 -15.18 17.24
CA LEU A 114 -8.16 -14.58 16.70
C LEU A 114 -9.39 -14.83 17.60
N ASP A 115 -9.48 -16.04 18.13
CA ASP A 115 -10.60 -16.50 18.98
C ASP A 115 -10.55 -15.90 20.40
N ASP A 116 -9.41 -15.36 20.80
CA ASP A 116 -9.22 -14.69 22.10
C ASP A 116 -9.34 -13.15 21.99
N ALA A 117 -9.90 -12.66 20.89
CA ALA A 117 -10.10 -11.22 20.73
C ALA A 117 -11.06 -10.69 21.83
N PRO A 118 -10.71 -9.60 22.52
CA PRO A 118 -11.59 -9.01 23.53
C PRO A 118 -12.95 -8.62 22.96
N ASP A 119 -13.99 -8.66 23.79
CA ASP A 119 -15.34 -8.24 23.42
C ASP A 119 -15.33 -6.83 22.82
N GLY A 120 -16.02 -6.66 21.69
CA GLY A 120 -16.10 -5.38 20.97
C GLY A 120 -14.81 -4.93 20.28
N TYR A 121 -13.71 -5.72 20.35
CA TYR A 121 -12.42 -5.35 19.74
C TYR A 121 -12.56 -5.00 18.26
N PHE A 122 -13.20 -5.87 17.46
CA PHE A 122 -13.32 -5.65 16.01
C PHE A 122 -14.11 -4.39 15.69
N TRP A 123 -15.21 -4.18 16.39
CA TRP A 123 -16.04 -3.00 16.23
C TRP A 123 -15.28 -1.70 16.52
N GLN A 124 -14.53 -1.65 17.63
CA GLN A 124 -13.68 -0.51 17.99
C GLN A 124 -12.53 -0.32 16.99
N HIS A 125 -11.85 -1.42 16.61
CA HIS A 125 -10.72 -1.39 15.69
C HIS A 125 -11.11 -0.85 14.31
N PHE A 126 -12.24 -1.28 13.76
CA PHE A 126 -12.71 -0.84 12.45
C PHE A 126 -13.07 0.65 12.43
N ARG A 127 -13.63 1.18 13.51
CA ARG A 127 -14.05 2.59 13.65
C ARG A 127 -12.96 3.51 14.17
N HIS A 128 -11.83 2.95 14.54
CA HIS A 128 -10.69 3.77 14.97
C HIS A 128 -10.20 4.66 13.81
N LYS A 129 -10.00 5.97 14.10
CA LYS A 129 -9.62 6.98 13.11
C LYS A 129 -8.47 6.50 12.19
N HIS A 130 -7.42 5.91 12.76
CA HIS A 130 -6.28 5.39 11.99
C HIS A 130 -6.70 4.30 10.99
N SER A 131 -7.56 3.35 11.39
CA SER A 131 -8.05 2.28 10.51
C SER A 131 -8.87 2.85 9.34
N LEU A 132 -9.73 3.82 9.62
CA LEU A 132 -10.54 4.51 8.61
C LEU A 132 -9.67 5.29 7.62
N THR A 133 -8.74 6.09 8.12
CA THR A 133 -7.82 6.87 7.26
C THR A 133 -6.97 5.97 6.38
N MET A 134 -6.52 4.83 6.89
CA MET A 134 -5.78 3.84 6.10
C MET A 134 -6.65 3.14 5.04
N GLY A 135 -7.96 3.10 5.22
CA GLY A 135 -8.93 2.56 4.27
C GLY A 135 -9.44 3.57 3.25
N ASP A 136 -9.13 4.86 3.43
CA ASP A 136 -9.55 5.96 2.55
C ASP A 136 -8.66 6.03 1.30
N ALA A 137 -8.91 5.14 0.35
CA ALA A 137 -8.15 5.07 -0.89
C ALA A 137 -8.42 6.28 -1.80
N GLU A 138 -9.66 6.74 -1.88
CA GLU A 138 -10.00 7.91 -2.70
C GLU A 138 -9.33 9.16 -2.17
N GLY A 139 -9.41 9.42 -0.87
CA GLY A 139 -8.75 10.56 -0.26
C GLY A 139 -7.22 10.50 -0.42
N CYS A 140 -6.62 9.32 -0.32
CA CYS A 140 -5.20 9.12 -0.64
C CYS A 140 -4.90 9.54 -2.08
N LEU A 141 -5.60 8.98 -3.06
CA LEU A 141 -5.38 9.26 -4.49
C LEU A 141 -5.60 10.74 -4.81
N ARG A 142 -6.64 11.37 -4.26
CA ARG A 142 -6.91 12.80 -4.45
C ARG A 142 -5.78 13.67 -3.90
N ARG A 143 -5.26 13.37 -2.71
CA ARG A 143 -4.13 14.12 -2.11
C ARG A 143 -2.87 14.04 -2.97
N TRP A 144 -2.51 12.84 -3.42
CA TRP A 144 -1.29 12.63 -4.19
C TRP A 144 -1.43 13.16 -5.62
N ARG A 145 -2.55 12.90 -6.32
CA ARG A 145 -2.84 13.44 -7.66
C ARG A 145 -3.02 14.97 -7.67
N GLY A 146 -3.37 15.56 -6.55
CA GLY A 146 -3.42 17.03 -6.39
C GLY A 146 -2.05 17.70 -6.37
N VAL A 147 -0.97 16.92 -6.25
CA VAL A 147 0.41 17.44 -6.19
C VAL A 147 1.30 16.86 -7.30
N PHE A 148 1.17 15.56 -7.58
CA PHE A 148 1.94 14.88 -8.61
C PHE A 148 1.11 14.68 -9.89
N PRO A 149 1.70 14.82 -11.08
CA PRO A 149 1.04 14.48 -12.34
C PRO A 149 0.56 13.02 -12.36
N ALA A 150 -0.52 12.78 -13.09
CA ALA A 150 -1.15 11.45 -13.13
C ALA A 150 -0.20 10.35 -13.62
N GLU A 151 0.66 10.66 -14.57
CA GLU A 151 1.65 9.74 -15.14
C GLU A 151 2.77 9.35 -14.17
N GLN A 152 2.92 10.08 -13.06
CA GLN A 152 3.88 9.75 -12.00
C GLN A 152 3.27 8.83 -10.93
N LEU A 153 1.97 8.56 -10.94
CA LEU A 153 1.30 7.70 -9.96
C LEU A 153 0.70 6.46 -10.64
N LEU A 154 1.37 5.32 -10.47
CA LEU A 154 0.84 4.02 -10.86
C LEU A 154 -0.10 3.49 -9.78
N THR A 155 -1.35 3.23 -10.15
CA THR A 155 -2.32 2.53 -9.31
C THR A 155 -2.44 1.08 -9.77
N LEU A 156 -2.25 0.14 -8.85
CA LEU A 156 -2.33 -1.31 -9.05
C LEU A 156 -3.47 -1.89 -8.22
N ARG A 157 -3.99 -3.04 -8.59
CA ARG A 157 -5.02 -3.78 -7.84
C ARG A 157 -4.37 -4.91 -7.04
N PHE A 158 -4.84 -5.13 -5.81
CA PHE A 158 -4.39 -6.26 -4.99
C PHE A 158 -4.77 -7.60 -5.60
N GLU A 159 -5.90 -7.65 -6.28
CA GLU A 159 -6.39 -8.81 -7.02
C GLU A 159 -5.40 -9.20 -8.14
N ASP A 160 -4.82 -8.22 -8.84
CA ASP A 160 -3.77 -8.48 -9.85
C ASP A 160 -2.52 -9.11 -9.22
N LEU A 161 -2.17 -8.68 -8.01
CA LEU A 161 -1.06 -9.30 -7.27
C LEU A 161 -1.33 -10.78 -6.98
N CYS A 162 -2.58 -11.12 -6.66
CA CYS A 162 -2.97 -12.49 -6.34
C CYS A 162 -3.09 -13.39 -7.58
N HIS A 163 -3.64 -12.87 -8.68
CA HIS A 163 -4.01 -13.65 -9.85
C HIS A 163 -3.07 -13.48 -11.04
N HIS A 164 -2.47 -12.30 -11.20
CA HIS A 164 -1.62 -11.92 -12.32
C HIS A 164 -0.33 -11.22 -11.88
N PRO A 165 0.46 -11.82 -10.95
CA PRO A 165 1.60 -11.15 -10.31
C PRO A 165 2.67 -10.70 -11.30
N ARG A 166 2.89 -11.43 -12.40
CA ARG A 166 3.88 -11.06 -13.43
C ARG A 166 3.43 -9.84 -14.23
N ASP A 167 2.16 -9.76 -14.59
CA ASP A 167 1.61 -8.58 -15.29
C ASP A 167 1.66 -7.35 -14.41
N LEU A 168 1.40 -7.49 -13.11
CA LEU A 168 1.56 -6.41 -12.14
C LEU A 168 3.01 -5.91 -12.10
N LEU A 169 4.00 -6.81 -12.04
CA LEU A 169 5.42 -6.45 -12.02
C LEU A 169 5.86 -5.84 -13.34
N ARG A 170 5.38 -6.32 -14.48
CA ARG A 170 5.63 -5.69 -15.79
C ARG A 170 5.14 -4.24 -15.80
N ARG A 171 3.93 -3.96 -15.30
CA ARG A 171 3.43 -2.59 -15.17
C ARG A 171 4.31 -1.73 -14.25
N CYS A 172 4.88 -2.31 -13.20
CA CYS A 172 5.86 -1.61 -12.35
C CYS A 172 7.14 -1.29 -13.15
N CYS A 173 7.67 -2.24 -13.95
CA CYS A 173 8.84 -2.02 -14.79
C CYS A 173 8.61 -0.92 -15.82
N ASP A 174 7.49 -0.98 -16.53
CA ASP A 174 7.09 0.05 -17.51
C ASP A 174 7.00 1.42 -16.84
N HIS A 175 6.39 1.50 -15.67
CA HIS A 175 6.27 2.74 -14.90
C HIS A 175 7.62 3.27 -14.41
N LEU A 176 8.53 2.40 -14.01
CA LEU A 176 9.87 2.77 -13.54
C LEU A 176 10.88 2.96 -14.69
N GLY A 177 10.52 2.64 -15.92
CA GLY A 177 11.40 2.75 -17.09
C GLY A 177 12.58 1.77 -17.04
N ILE A 178 12.33 0.54 -16.61
CA ILE A 178 13.30 -0.57 -16.52
C ILE A 178 12.79 -1.79 -17.27
N ASP A 179 13.72 -2.70 -17.61
CA ASP A 179 13.38 -3.93 -18.32
C ASP A 179 12.57 -4.90 -17.45
N ASP A 180 11.63 -5.64 -18.05
CA ASP A 180 10.91 -6.71 -17.36
C ASP A 180 11.76 -7.98 -17.30
N ILE A 181 12.27 -8.30 -16.11
CA ILE A 181 13.05 -9.52 -15.84
C ILE A 181 12.23 -10.63 -15.20
N TYR A 182 10.94 -10.41 -14.89
CA TYR A 182 10.17 -11.30 -14.02
C TYR A 182 9.56 -12.50 -14.72
N ARG A 183 9.68 -12.59 -16.05
CA ARG A 183 9.10 -13.67 -16.83
C ARG A 183 9.52 -15.05 -16.34
N ASP A 184 10.83 -15.21 -16.08
CA ASP A 184 11.43 -16.51 -15.70
C ASP A 184 11.92 -16.55 -14.25
N GLN A 185 11.62 -15.49 -13.46
CA GLN A 185 12.01 -15.43 -12.05
C GLN A 185 11.05 -16.24 -11.16
N THR A 186 11.60 -16.88 -10.14
CA THR A 186 10.81 -17.41 -9.03
C THR A 186 10.37 -16.25 -8.13
N LEU A 187 9.10 -15.93 -8.16
CA LEU A 187 8.55 -14.84 -7.35
C LEU A 187 8.36 -15.30 -5.90
N PRO A 188 8.47 -14.37 -4.93
CA PRO A 188 8.09 -14.64 -3.55
C PRO A 188 6.63 -15.13 -3.47
N SER A 189 6.34 -16.04 -2.55
CA SER A 189 4.95 -16.35 -2.24
C SER A 189 4.25 -15.11 -1.71
N PRO A 190 2.95 -14.90 -2.01
CA PRO A 190 2.18 -13.82 -1.40
C PRO A 190 2.29 -13.90 0.12
N CYS A 191 3.09 -12.99 0.71
CA CYS A 191 3.34 -12.98 2.14
C CYS A 191 2.12 -12.45 2.90
N ASN A 192 1.89 -13.00 4.10
CA ASN A 192 0.92 -12.46 5.05
C ASN A 192 -0.55 -12.51 4.62
N ILE A 193 -0.96 -13.50 3.83
CA ILE A 193 -2.35 -13.89 3.78
C ILE A 193 -2.66 -14.46 5.16
N SER A 194 -3.23 -13.62 6.03
CA SER A 194 -3.60 -14.06 7.37
C SER A 194 -4.72 -15.09 7.23
N PRO A 195 -4.58 -16.31 7.78
CA PRO A 195 -5.62 -17.32 7.70
C PRO A 195 -6.91 -16.86 8.38
N GLY A 196 -8.01 -17.47 8.03
CA GLY A 196 -9.34 -17.22 8.55
C GLY A 196 -10.18 -16.28 7.66
N PRO A 197 -11.35 -16.77 7.20
CA PRO A 197 -12.31 -15.98 6.44
C PRO A 197 -12.83 -14.81 7.28
N LEU A 198 -13.39 -13.81 6.61
CA LEU A 198 -14.12 -12.75 7.29
C LEU A 198 -15.47 -13.30 7.78
N PRO A 199 -15.74 -13.30 9.10
CA PRO A 199 -17.02 -13.76 9.62
C PRO A 199 -18.20 -12.94 9.07
N PRO A 200 -19.35 -13.56 8.73
CA PRO A 200 -20.49 -12.86 8.14
C PRO A 200 -20.96 -11.65 8.95
N MET A 201 -21.03 -11.76 10.27
CA MET A 201 -21.42 -10.63 11.15
C MET A 201 -20.45 -9.45 11.03
N LEU A 202 -19.14 -9.69 10.94
CA LEU A 202 -18.15 -8.64 10.77
C LEU A 202 -18.15 -8.08 9.34
N PHE A 203 -18.55 -8.89 8.36
CA PHE A 203 -18.73 -8.39 6.99
C PHE A 203 -19.84 -7.35 6.93
N GLU A 204 -21.00 -7.58 7.57
CA GLU A 204 -22.13 -6.63 7.61
C GLU A 204 -21.72 -5.30 8.26
N ASP A 205 -20.95 -5.36 9.35
CA ASP A 205 -20.38 -4.17 9.99
C ASP A 205 -19.47 -3.37 9.05
N LEU A 206 -18.55 -4.05 8.37
CA LEU A 206 -17.62 -3.45 7.44
C LEU A 206 -18.30 -2.98 6.15
N TYR A 207 -19.26 -3.72 5.65
CA TYR A 207 -20.10 -3.33 4.53
C TYR A 207 -20.80 -1.99 4.81
N THR A 208 -21.46 -1.90 5.95
CA THR A 208 -22.14 -0.66 6.39
C THR A 208 -21.14 0.50 6.48
N LEU A 209 -19.92 0.24 6.95
CA LEU A 209 -18.89 1.25 7.15
C LEU A 209 -18.28 1.75 5.83
N TYR A 210 -18.10 0.87 4.84
CA TYR A 210 -17.31 1.17 3.63
C TYR A 210 -18.12 1.27 2.33
N ARG A 211 -19.40 0.89 2.32
CA ARG A 211 -20.22 0.88 1.10
C ARG A 211 -20.18 2.20 0.34
N GLU A 212 -20.42 3.31 1.04
CA GLU A 212 -20.45 4.64 0.42
C GLU A 212 -19.09 5.04 -0.13
N SER A 213 -18.00 4.76 0.59
CA SER A 213 -16.65 5.05 0.13
C SER A 213 -16.23 4.19 -1.06
N ILE A 214 -16.69 2.93 -1.15
CA ILE A 214 -16.45 2.06 -2.32
C ILE A 214 -17.18 2.60 -3.54
N VAL A 215 -18.45 3.00 -3.41
CA VAL A 215 -19.23 3.60 -4.50
C VAL A 215 -18.59 4.92 -4.97
N SER A 216 -18.17 5.77 -4.05
CA SER A 216 -17.48 7.03 -4.37
C SER A 216 -16.15 6.77 -5.11
N LEU A 217 -15.35 5.83 -4.61
CA LEU A 217 -14.10 5.44 -5.24
C LEU A 217 -14.30 4.86 -6.64
N SER A 218 -15.31 4.01 -6.82
CA SER A 218 -15.70 3.46 -8.13
C SER A 218 -15.98 4.58 -9.13
N ALA A 219 -16.80 5.54 -8.75
CA ALA A 219 -17.09 6.73 -9.56
C ALA A 219 -15.84 7.58 -9.84
N TYR A 220 -14.98 7.77 -8.84
CA TYR A 220 -13.74 8.54 -8.98
C TYR A 220 -12.74 7.90 -9.95
N LEU A 221 -12.64 6.57 -9.95
CA LEU A 221 -11.74 5.82 -10.83
C LEU A 221 -12.33 5.60 -12.23
N GLY A 222 -13.66 5.65 -12.37
CA GLY A 222 -14.36 5.21 -13.58
C GLY A 222 -14.30 3.69 -13.77
N GLU A 223 -14.16 2.93 -12.66
CA GLU A 223 -14.05 1.47 -12.64
C GLU A 223 -15.20 0.86 -11.84
N ASP A 224 -15.70 -0.30 -12.26
CA ASP A 224 -16.70 -1.04 -11.47
C ASP A 224 -16.00 -1.77 -10.31
N LEU A 225 -16.35 -1.39 -9.08
CA LEU A 225 -15.89 -2.00 -7.83
C LEU A 225 -17.03 -2.71 -7.09
N SER A 226 -18.14 -3.01 -7.74
CA SER A 226 -19.31 -3.66 -7.11
C SER A 226 -18.98 -5.03 -6.52
N GLU A 227 -18.01 -5.74 -7.07
CA GLU A 227 -17.49 -7.01 -6.54
C GLU A 227 -16.97 -6.89 -5.09
N TRP A 228 -16.49 -5.69 -4.69
CA TRP A 228 -16.03 -5.45 -3.33
C TRP A 228 -17.14 -5.37 -2.28
N LEU A 229 -18.37 -5.24 -2.74
CA LEU A 229 -19.58 -5.20 -1.90
C LEU A 229 -20.23 -6.59 -1.75
N ALA A 230 -19.74 -7.59 -2.49
CA ALA A 230 -20.21 -8.95 -2.35
C ALA A 230 -19.63 -9.61 -1.09
N PRO A 231 -20.42 -10.42 -0.37
CA PRO A 231 -19.90 -11.19 0.76
C PRO A 231 -18.80 -12.15 0.27
N PRO A 232 -17.77 -12.41 1.10
CA PRO A 232 -16.76 -13.39 0.74
C PRO A 232 -17.39 -14.76 0.49
N PRO A 233 -16.83 -15.56 -0.43
CA PRO A 233 -17.32 -16.92 -0.65
C PRO A 233 -17.25 -17.72 0.65
N ALA A 234 -18.26 -18.56 0.84
CA ALA A 234 -18.40 -19.42 2.03
C ALA A 234 -17.24 -20.44 2.16
#